data_cb061b9badcbe6723716dad8fc291e7b
#
_entry.id   cb061b9badcbe6723716dad8fc291e7b
#
_cell.length_a   1.000
_cell.length_b   1.000
_cell.length_c   1.000
_cell.angle_alpha   90.00
_cell.angle_beta   90.00
_cell.angle_gamma   90.00
#
_symmetry.space_group_name_H-M   'P 1'
#
loop_
_entity.id
_entity.type
_entity.pdbx_description
1 polymer ?
#
loop_
_entity_poly.entity_id
_entity_poly.type
_entity_poly.pdbx_seq_one_letter_code
_entity_poly.pdbx_strand_id
1 'polypeptide(L)'
;WLIENMYEICERDLDILEEMVVRSCNIKKAVVEKDPTEQGDRALLNFGHTIGHAIEKAKNFELSHGECISLGAVAAAYISWKRNLLTMEEYYEVRDMYVPFYLPISIDSINPEEILALTKSDKKAQNGTIKFILLKKIGKAIIDDTVTDEEILAAINEIYFDEEEMRE
;
A
#
# COMPACT_ATOMS: atom_id res chain seq x y z
N TRP A 1 10.64 8.26 12.59
CA TRP A 1 10.69 9.73 12.39
C TRP A 1 9.30 10.32 12.15
N LEU A 2 8.45 9.69 11.28
CA LEU A 2 7.07 10.18 11.05
C LEU A 2 6.25 10.17 12.34
N ILE A 3 6.30 9.10 13.12
CA ILE A 3 5.58 8.98 14.39
C ILE A 3 6.15 9.95 15.44
N GLU A 4 7.48 10.13 15.50
CA GLU A 4 8.13 11.08 16.44
C GLU A 4 7.75 12.54 16.15
N ASN A 5 7.44 12.87 14.88
CA ASN A 5 7.04 14.21 14.45
C ASN A 5 5.57 14.29 14.03
N MET A 6 4.75 13.35 14.51
CA MET A 6 3.35 13.24 14.10
C MET A 6 2.55 14.52 14.36
N TYR A 7 2.73 15.11 15.54
CA TYR A 7 2.01 16.32 15.93
C TYR A 7 2.32 17.48 14.98
N GLU A 8 3.60 17.76 14.76
CA GLU A 8 4.09 18.83 13.88
C GLU A 8 3.64 18.63 12.42
N ILE A 9 3.63 17.37 11.94
CA ILE A 9 3.13 17.04 10.60
C ILE A 9 1.63 17.34 10.50
N CYS A 10 0.84 16.94 11.51
CA CYS A 10 -0.61 17.20 11.53
C CYS A 10 -0.94 18.69 11.65
N GLU A 11 -0.15 19.45 12.43
CA GLU A 11 -0.25 20.90 12.55
C GLU A 11 0.32 21.65 11.33
N ARG A 12 0.88 20.93 10.35
CA ARG A 12 1.46 21.47 9.12
C ARG A 12 2.63 22.44 9.38
N ASP A 13 3.47 22.11 10.36
CA ASP A 13 4.71 22.82 10.60
C ASP A 13 5.58 22.78 9.33
N LEU A 14 5.96 23.96 8.81
CA LEU A 14 6.63 24.06 7.52
C LEU A 14 8.03 23.48 7.53
N ASP A 15 8.76 23.62 8.62
CA ASP A 15 10.15 23.12 8.73
C ASP A 15 10.14 21.59 8.75
N ILE A 16 9.21 20.99 9.48
CA ILE A 16 9.03 19.53 9.54
C ILE A 16 8.50 18.96 8.21
N LEU A 17 7.58 19.67 7.55
CA LEU A 17 7.11 19.26 6.22
C LEU A 17 8.21 19.35 5.17
N GLU A 18 9.07 20.39 5.21
CA GLU A 18 10.24 20.48 4.34
C GLU A 18 11.20 19.32 4.58
N GLU A 19 11.52 19.01 5.85
CA GLU A 19 12.36 17.86 6.18
C GLU A 19 11.76 16.54 5.69
N MET A 20 10.45 16.34 5.84
CA MET A 20 9.75 15.15 5.33
C MET A 20 9.90 15.00 3.82
N VAL A 21 9.76 16.09 3.07
CA VAL A 21 9.94 16.11 1.61
C VAL A 21 11.39 15.79 1.25
N VAL A 22 12.37 16.42 1.92
CA VAL A 22 13.80 16.18 1.68
C VAL A 22 14.16 14.72 1.95
N ARG A 23 13.69 14.13 3.06
CA ARG A 23 13.91 12.70 3.39
C ARG A 23 13.32 11.79 2.31
N SER A 24 12.07 12.04 1.90
CA SER A 24 11.38 11.27 0.86
C SER A 24 12.10 11.36 -0.49
N CYS A 25 12.53 12.55 -0.88
CA CYS A 25 13.31 12.77 -2.11
C CYS A 25 14.66 12.04 -2.08
N ASN A 26 15.37 12.06 -0.94
CA ASN A 26 16.64 11.37 -0.79
C ASN A 26 16.50 9.85 -0.87
N ILE A 27 15.47 9.28 -0.25
CA ILE A 27 15.15 7.84 -0.37
C ILE A 27 14.88 7.49 -1.83
N LYS A 28 13.99 8.23 -2.48
CA LYS A 28 13.65 8.01 -3.89
C LYS A 28 14.86 8.15 -4.80
N LYS A 29 15.67 9.20 -4.60
CA LYS A 29 16.90 9.44 -5.34
C LYS A 29 17.85 8.25 -5.26
N ALA A 30 18.11 7.74 -4.05
CA ALA A 30 19.01 6.61 -3.85
C ALA A 30 18.56 5.33 -4.59
N VAL A 31 17.24 5.12 -4.70
CA VAL A 31 16.68 3.99 -5.45
C VAL A 31 16.77 4.23 -6.96
N VAL A 32 16.41 5.43 -7.44
CA VAL A 32 16.42 5.77 -8.87
C VAL A 32 17.83 5.80 -9.45
N GLU A 33 18.83 6.28 -8.68
CA GLU A 33 20.23 6.27 -9.11
C GLU A 33 20.78 4.85 -9.32
N LYS A 34 20.29 3.86 -8.53
CA LYS A 34 20.66 2.45 -8.70
C LYS A 34 19.94 1.77 -9.85
N ASP A 35 18.73 2.18 -10.16
CA ASP A 35 17.89 1.57 -11.20
C ASP A 35 17.10 2.64 -11.96
N PRO A 36 17.77 3.38 -12.88
CA PRO A 36 17.13 4.46 -13.65
C PRO A 36 16.00 3.99 -14.57
N THR A 37 16.02 2.73 -14.99
CA THR A 37 15.13 2.16 -16.01
C THR A 37 14.01 1.28 -15.43
N GLU A 38 13.91 1.18 -14.10
CA GLU A 38 12.88 0.37 -13.41
C GLU A 38 12.87 -1.11 -13.83
N GLN A 39 14.05 -1.70 -13.93
CA GLN A 39 14.19 -3.12 -14.26
C GLN A 39 14.42 -4.01 -13.03
N GLY A 40 14.57 -3.41 -11.84
CA GLY A 40 14.86 -4.09 -10.58
C GLY A 40 14.31 -3.37 -9.36
N ASP A 41 15.21 -2.90 -8.49
CA ASP A 41 14.89 -2.34 -7.16
C ASP A 41 13.97 -1.11 -7.20
N ARG A 42 13.91 -0.37 -8.29
CA ARG A 42 13.01 0.78 -8.40
C ARG A 42 11.53 0.37 -8.30
N ALA A 43 11.19 -0.84 -8.72
CA ALA A 43 9.83 -1.36 -8.55
C ALA A 43 9.38 -1.42 -7.09
N LEU A 44 10.32 -1.47 -6.10
CA LEU A 44 10.01 -1.46 -4.67
C LEU A 44 9.29 -0.17 -4.23
N LEU A 45 9.45 0.94 -4.98
CA LEU A 45 8.72 2.18 -4.74
C LEU A 45 7.21 2.05 -4.98
N ASN A 46 6.77 0.97 -5.62
CA ASN A 46 5.37 0.69 -5.90
C ASN A 46 4.70 -0.18 -4.81
N PHE A 47 5.23 -0.16 -3.56
CA PHE A 47 4.56 -0.81 -2.43
C PHE A 47 3.12 -0.26 -2.27
N GLY A 48 2.14 -1.16 -2.20
CA GLY A 48 0.72 -0.80 -2.13
C GLY A 48 0.05 -0.46 -3.47
N HIS A 49 0.79 -0.22 -4.55
CA HIS A 49 0.22 0.29 -5.80
C HIS A 49 -0.67 -0.72 -6.53
N THR A 50 -0.41 -2.01 -6.43
CA THR A 50 -1.17 -3.04 -7.18
C THR A 50 -2.65 -3.02 -6.83
N ILE A 51 -2.98 -3.12 -5.54
CA ILE A 51 -4.37 -3.05 -5.06
C ILE A 51 -4.83 -1.58 -4.99
N GLY A 52 -3.96 -0.64 -4.61
CA GLY A 52 -4.28 0.78 -4.52
C GLY A 52 -4.80 1.35 -5.85
N HIS A 53 -4.16 1.08 -6.97
CA HIS A 53 -4.65 1.52 -8.30
C HIS A 53 -5.98 0.87 -8.70
N ALA A 54 -6.22 -0.38 -8.29
CA ALA A 54 -7.50 -1.03 -8.54
C ALA A 54 -8.64 -0.35 -7.76
N ILE A 55 -8.39 0.02 -6.50
CA ILE A 55 -9.32 0.79 -5.66
C ILE A 55 -9.57 2.18 -6.27
N GLU A 56 -8.50 2.87 -6.68
CA GLU A 56 -8.58 4.20 -7.31
C GLU A 56 -9.51 4.19 -8.53
N LYS A 57 -9.37 3.17 -9.38
CA LYS A 57 -10.25 2.97 -10.55
C LYS A 57 -11.69 2.63 -10.15
N ALA A 58 -11.88 1.71 -9.20
CA ALA A 58 -13.23 1.30 -8.76
C ALA A 58 -14.01 2.45 -8.10
N LYS A 59 -13.31 3.33 -7.37
CA LYS A 59 -13.88 4.54 -6.77
C LYS A 59 -13.94 5.73 -7.72
N ASN A 60 -13.73 5.54 -9.03
CA ASN A 60 -13.75 6.61 -10.03
C ASN A 60 -12.92 7.84 -9.64
N PHE A 61 -11.78 7.64 -8.98
CA PHE A 61 -10.86 8.70 -8.51
C PHE A 61 -11.49 9.66 -7.48
N GLU A 62 -12.51 9.21 -6.74
CA GLU A 62 -13.10 9.98 -5.62
C GLU A 62 -12.17 10.04 -4.41
N LEU A 63 -11.36 9.00 -4.19
CA LEU A 63 -10.29 9.00 -3.19
C LEU A 63 -9.00 9.54 -3.80
N SER A 64 -8.21 10.23 -3.00
CA SER A 64 -6.88 10.65 -3.42
C SER A 64 -5.95 9.46 -3.65
N HIS A 65 -4.95 9.63 -4.51
CA HIS A 65 -3.95 8.58 -4.76
C HIS A 65 -3.31 8.06 -3.47
N GLY A 66 -2.94 8.96 -2.55
CA GLY A 66 -2.32 8.58 -1.28
C GLY A 66 -3.23 7.73 -0.39
N GLU A 67 -4.54 8.01 -0.35
CA GLU A 67 -5.52 7.20 0.37
C GLU A 67 -5.64 5.80 -0.25
N CYS A 68 -5.68 5.71 -1.58
CA CYS A 68 -5.72 4.42 -2.26
C CYS A 68 -4.44 3.60 -2.02
N ILE A 69 -3.27 4.27 -2.01
CA ILE A 69 -1.99 3.60 -1.75
C ILE A 69 -1.86 3.14 -0.29
N SER A 70 -2.38 3.87 0.69
CA SER A 70 -2.40 3.40 2.09
C SER A 70 -3.21 2.11 2.24
N LEU A 71 -4.39 2.04 1.63
CA LEU A 71 -5.21 0.82 1.58
C LEU A 71 -4.47 -0.35 0.92
N GLY A 72 -3.86 -0.10 -0.25
CA GLY A 72 -3.08 -1.11 -0.95
C GLY A 72 -1.83 -1.57 -0.18
N ALA A 73 -1.20 -0.67 0.59
CA ALA A 73 -0.06 -1.00 1.43
C ALA A 73 -0.47 -1.88 2.63
N VAL A 74 -1.63 -1.60 3.26
CA VAL A 74 -2.19 -2.47 4.30
C VAL A 74 -2.49 -3.86 3.75
N ALA A 75 -3.12 -3.95 2.57
CA ALA A 75 -3.40 -5.23 1.91
C ALA A 75 -2.12 -6.00 1.57
N ALA A 76 -1.07 -5.34 1.06
CA ALA A 76 0.22 -5.98 0.77
C ALA A 76 0.96 -6.43 2.05
N ALA A 77 0.86 -5.67 3.14
CA ALA A 77 1.38 -6.06 4.45
C ALA A 77 0.63 -7.27 5.02
N TYR A 78 -0.68 -7.36 4.84
CA TYR A 78 -1.49 -8.52 5.21
C TYR A 78 -1.03 -9.79 4.47
N ILE A 79 -0.82 -9.73 3.15
CA ILE A 79 -0.27 -10.87 2.38
C ILE A 79 1.10 -11.26 2.94
N SER A 80 1.96 -10.28 3.25
CA SER A 80 3.28 -10.52 3.83
C SER A 80 3.19 -11.25 5.16
N TRP A 81 2.26 -10.87 6.03
CA TRP A 81 1.99 -11.56 7.29
C TRP A 81 1.48 -12.98 7.05
N LYS A 82 0.47 -13.18 6.20
CA LYS A 82 -0.09 -14.52 5.92
C LYS A 82 0.92 -15.48 5.31
N ARG A 83 1.92 -14.95 4.62
CA ARG A 83 3.08 -15.72 4.11
C ARG A 83 4.20 -15.91 5.15
N ASN A 84 4.01 -15.50 6.40
CA ASN A 84 5.01 -15.57 7.48
C ASN A 84 6.30 -14.77 7.15
N LEU A 85 6.21 -13.73 6.33
CA LEU A 85 7.29 -12.78 6.07
C LEU A 85 7.32 -11.70 7.14
N LEU A 86 6.16 -11.31 7.66
CA LEU A 86 5.97 -10.44 8.82
C LEU A 86 5.35 -11.22 9.97
N THR A 87 5.62 -10.79 11.20
CA THR A 87 4.82 -11.19 12.35
C THR A 87 3.47 -10.44 12.35
N MET A 88 2.53 -10.88 13.18
CA MET A 88 1.26 -10.18 13.36
C MET A 88 1.48 -8.77 13.92
N GLU A 89 2.41 -8.62 14.84
CA GLU A 89 2.76 -7.33 15.44
C GLU A 89 3.33 -6.37 14.40
N GLU A 90 4.24 -6.85 13.53
CA GLU A 90 4.80 -6.06 12.43
C GLU A 90 3.71 -5.65 11.41
N TYR A 91 2.74 -6.53 11.12
CA TYR A 91 1.60 -6.18 10.27
C TYR A 91 0.79 -5.04 10.88
N TYR A 92 0.43 -5.15 12.16
CA TYR A 92 -0.33 -4.09 12.85
C TYR A 92 0.48 -2.78 12.94
N GLU A 93 1.79 -2.85 13.16
CA GLU A 93 2.65 -1.66 13.17
C GLU A 93 2.59 -0.93 11.81
N VAL A 94 2.67 -1.66 10.69
CA VAL A 94 2.55 -1.08 9.35
C VAL A 94 1.15 -0.51 9.11
N ARG A 95 0.10 -1.24 9.50
CA ARG A 95 -1.30 -0.80 9.32
C ARG A 95 -1.60 0.45 10.12
N ASP A 96 -1.30 0.42 11.41
CA ASP A 96 -1.72 1.46 12.34
C ASP A 96 -0.91 2.75 12.20
N MET A 97 0.26 2.70 11.54
CA MET A 97 1.06 3.88 11.23
C MET A 97 0.30 4.91 10.37
N TYR A 98 -0.66 4.49 9.56
CA TYR A 98 -1.44 5.40 8.71
C TYR A 98 -2.49 6.21 9.46
N VAL A 99 -3.02 5.67 10.55
CA VAL A 99 -4.15 6.25 11.30
C VAL A 99 -3.88 7.66 11.84
N PRO A 100 -2.73 7.97 12.46
CA PRO A 100 -2.44 9.30 12.97
C PRO A 100 -2.40 10.39 11.89
N PHE A 101 -2.18 10.00 10.63
CA PHE A 101 -2.09 10.91 9.48
C PHE A 101 -3.41 10.99 8.69
N TYR A 102 -4.51 10.48 9.26
CA TYR A 102 -5.84 10.45 8.62
C TYR A 102 -5.87 9.71 7.29
N LEU A 103 -4.94 8.77 7.07
CA LEU A 103 -4.94 7.89 5.93
C LEU A 103 -5.78 6.63 6.24
N PRO A 104 -6.64 6.19 5.32
CA PRO A 104 -7.52 5.05 5.56
C PRO A 104 -6.73 3.73 5.63
N ILE A 105 -7.14 2.87 6.54
CA ILE A 105 -6.66 1.49 6.69
C ILE A 105 -7.73 0.46 6.32
N SER A 106 -8.95 0.94 6.08
CA SER A 106 -10.10 0.14 5.64
C SER A 106 -11.01 0.99 4.76
N ILE A 107 -11.87 0.34 3.99
CA ILE A 107 -12.75 0.98 3.01
C ILE A 107 -14.09 0.23 2.95
N ASP A 108 -15.16 0.99 2.77
CA ASP A 108 -16.52 0.51 2.52
C ASP A 108 -16.94 0.63 1.05
N SER A 109 -18.12 0.17 0.76
CA SER A 109 -18.81 0.39 -0.53
C SER A 109 -17.93 0.04 -1.73
N ILE A 110 -17.21 -1.08 -1.64
CA ILE A 110 -16.48 -1.70 -2.75
C ILE A 110 -16.99 -3.14 -2.97
N ASN A 111 -16.78 -3.64 -4.20
CA ASN A 111 -16.94 -5.06 -4.47
C ASN A 111 -15.54 -5.71 -4.55
N PRO A 112 -15.18 -6.61 -3.61
CA PRO A 112 -13.88 -7.26 -3.60
C PRO A 112 -13.53 -8.01 -4.89
N GLU A 113 -14.50 -8.63 -5.52
CA GLU A 113 -14.32 -9.35 -6.79
C GLU A 113 -14.01 -8.38 -7.96
N GLU A 114 -14.64 -7.20 -7.95
CA GLU A 114 -14.35 -6.15 -8.94
C GLU A 114 -12.93 -5.63 -8.77
N ILE A 115 -12.49 -5.36 -7.53
CA ILE A 115 -11.10 -4.94 -7.26
C ILE A 115 -10.11 -6.00 -7.75
N LEU A 116 -10.38 -7.29 -7.46
CA LEU A 116 -9.55 -8.38 -7.97
C LEU A 116 -9.51 -8.39 -9.51
N ALA A 117 -10.64 -8.20 -10.18
CA ALA A 117 -10.69 -8.14 -11.64
C ALA A 117 -9.89 -6.95 -12.20
N LEU A 118 -9.93 -5.80 -11.54
CA LEU A 118 -9.17 -4.60 -11.92
C LEU A 118 -7.66 -4.79 -11.74
N THR A 119 -7.20 -5.46 -10.68
CA THR A 119 -5.77 -5.80 -10.53
C THR A 119 -5.26 -6.66 -11.68
N LYS A 120 -6.09 -7.56 -12.19
CA LYS A 120 -5.77 -8.43 -13.34
C LYS A 120 -5.77 -7.70 -14.68
N SER A 121 -6.57 -6.64 -14.82
CA SER A 121 -6.62 -5.88 -16.07
C SER A 121 -5.30 -5.14 -16.35
N ASP A 122 -4.63 -4.63 -15.33
CA ASP A 122 -3.28 -4.06 -15.42
C ASP A 122 -2.23 -5.10 -15.83
N LYS A 123 -2.42 -6.37 -15.44
CA LYS A 123 -1.58 -7.50 -15.82
C LYS A 123 -1.51 -7.73 -17.33
N LYS A 124 -2.65 -7.64 -18.03
CA LYS A 124 -2.72 -7.83 -19.49
C LYS A 124 -1.92 -6.77 -20.25
N ALA A 125 -1.76 -5.57 -19.68
CA ALA A 125 -0.99 -4.48 -20.25
C ALA A 125 0.53 -4.66 -20.03
N GLN A 126 0.99 -5.46 -19.07
CA GLN A 126 2.39 -5.63 -18.66
C GLN A 126 2.98 -7.03 -18.88
N ASN A 127 2.64 -7.74 -19.95
CA ASN A 127 3.19 -9.07 -20.27
C ASN A 127 2.85 -10.25 -19.31
N GLY A 128 1.74 -10.20 -18.61
CA GLY A 128 1.14 -11.43 -18.11
C GLY A 128 1.34 -11.81 -16.65
N THR A 129 2.26 -11.18 -15.89
CA THR A 129 2.47 -11.51 -14.47
C THR A 129 2.33 -10.28 -13.58
N ILE A 130 1.49 -10.37 -12.53
CA ILE A 130 1.37 -9.29 -11.53
C ILE A 130 2.60 -9.38 -10.63
N LYS A 131 3.34 -8.29 -10.52
CA LYS A 131 4.41 -8.15 -9.54
C LYS A 131 3.88 -7.43 -8.32
N PHE A 132 3.83 -8.13 -7.20
CA PHE A 132 3.54 -7.53 -5.91
C PHE A 132 4.83 -7.06 -5.25
N ILE A 133 4.74 -5.98 -4.52
CA ILE A 133 5.79 -5.58 -3.60
C ILE A 133 5.31 -6.00 -2.21
N LEU A 134 6.02 -6.95 -1.61
CA LEU A 134 5.75 -7.48 -0.28
C LEU A 134 6.85 -7.05 0.69
N LEU A 135 6.56 -7.07 1.98
CA LEU A 135 7.54 -6.82 3.03
C LEU A 135 8.12 -8.14 3.53
N LYS A 136 9.43 -8.31 3.42
CA LYS A 136 10.15 -9.42 4.06
C LYS A 136 10.39 -9.17 5.57
N LYS A 137 10.42 -7.92 5.96
CA LYS A 137 10.38 -7.34 7.30
C LYS A 137 10.15 -5.84 7.17
N ILE A 138 9.82 -5.16 8.26
CA ILE A 138 9.77 -3.69 8.25
C ILE A 138 11.11 -3.13 7.76
N GLY A 139 11.06 -2.20 6.81
CA GLY A 139 12.24 -1.61 6.17
C GLY A 139 12.90 -2.45 5.06
N LYS A 140 12.34 -3.61 4.71
CA LYS A 140 12.86 -4.44 3.60
C LYS A 140 11.75 -5.04 2.76
N ALA A 141 11.57 -4.50 1.56
CA ALA A 141 10.63 -5.01 0.57
C ALA A 141 11.28 -6.01 -0.40
N ILE A 142 10.45 -6.82 -1.04
CA ILE A 142 10.78 -7.76 -2.10
C ILE A 142 9.76 -7.68 -3.23
N ILE A 143 10.19 -8.03 -4.43
CA ILE A 143 9.29 -8.22 -5.58
C ILE A 143 8.86 -9.68 -5.59
N ASP A 144 7.55 -9.92 -5.65
CA ASP A 144 6.96 -11.25 -5.66
C ASP A 144 5.95 -11.37 -6.81
N ASP A 145 6.09 -12.37 -7.64
CA ASP A 145 5.22 -12.65 -8.80
C ASP A 145 4.38 -13.93 -8.62
N THR A 146 4.38 -14.48 -7.41
CA THR A 146 3.68 -15.72 -7.07
C THR A 146 2.41 -15.52 -6.25
N VAL A 147 2.01 -14.25 -6.01
CA VAL A 147 0.78 -13.95 -5.24
C VAL A 147 -0.43 -14.47 -6.01
N THR A 148 -1.26 -15.28 -5.34
CA THR A 148 -2.44 -15.90 -5.95
C THR A 148 -3.68 -15.02 -5.86
N ASP A 149 -4.69 -15.34 -6.66
CA ASP A 149 -5.97 -14.63 -6.63
C ASP A 149 -6.65 -14.73 -5.27
N GLU A 150 -6.54 -15.89 -4.61
CA GLU A 150 -7.11 -16.13 -3.29
C GLU A 150 -6.44 -15.25 -2.23
N GLU A 151 -5.12 -15.07 -2.32
CA GLU A 151 -4.38 -14.18 -1.41
C GLU A 151 -4.75 -12.71 -1.64
N ILE A 152 -4.91 -12.30 -2.90
CA ILE A 152 -5.35 -10.94 -3.25
C ILE A 152 -6.76 -10.69 -2.70
N LEU A 153 -7.68 -11.61 -2.94
CA LEU A 153 -9.06 -11.50 -2.46
C LEU A 153 -9.13 -11.47 -0.93
N ALA A 154 -8.36 -12.33 -0.26
CA ALA A 154 -8.27 -12.31 1.20
C ALA A 154 -7.74 -10.97 1.74
N ALA A 155 -6.76 -10.37 1.06
CA ALA A 155 -6.21 -9.07 1.45
C ALA A 155 -7.18 -7.91 1.17
N ILE A 156 -7.97 -7.98 0.10
CA ILE A 156 -9.03 -7.01 -0.17
C ILE A 156 -10.13 -7.11 0.91
N ASN A 157 -10.54 -8.33 1.28
CA ASN A 157 -11.52 -8.55 2.33
C ASN A 157 -11.03 -8.09 3.72
N GLU A 158 -9.72 -8.13 3.98
CA GLU A 158 -9.15 -7.61 5.24
C GLU A 158 -9.33 -6.10 5.39
N ILE A 159 -9.23 -5.36 4.29
CA ILE A 159 -9.40 -3.90 4.29
C ILE A 159 -10.84 -3.47 4.01
N TYR A 160 -11.71 -4.39 3.58
CA TYR A 160 -13.13 -4.13 3.35
C TYR A 160 -13.92 -4.27 4.64
N PHE A 161 -14.86 -3.37 4.88
CA PHE A 161 -15.85 -3.52 5.93
C PHE A 161 -17.25 -3.17 5.39
N ASP A 162 -18.26 -3.89 5.86
CA ASP A 162 -19.66 -3.61 5.54
C ASP A 162 -20.25 -2.76 6.67
N GLU A 163 -20.67 -1.53 6.33
CA GLU A 163 -21.33 -0.66 7.32
C GLU A 163 -22.66 -1.21 7.80
N GLU A 164 -23.32 -2.06 7.04
CA GLU A 164 -24.60 -2.65 7.42
C GLU A 164 -24.43 -3.72 8.50
N GLU A 165 -23.36 -4.52 8.44
CA GLU A 165 -23.04 -5.52 9.47
C GLU A 165 -22.62 -4.89 10.82
N MET A 166 -22.15 -3.65 10.82
CA MET A 166 -21.75 -2.94 12.05
C MET A 166 -22.91 -2.26 12.78
N ARG A 167 -24.11 -2.24 12.20
CA ARG A 167 -25.32 -1.62 12.79
C ARG A 167 -26.23 -2.61 13.52
N GLU A 168 -25.91 -3.90 13.49
CA GLU A 168 -26.58 -4.95 14.25
C GLU A 168 -25.85 -5.25 15.59
#